data_10379543304fd32b32bd9efe5a3ecc57
#
_entry.id   10379543304fd32b32bd9efe5a3ecc57
#
_cell.length_a   1.000
_cell.length_b   1.000
_cell.length_c   1.000
_cell.angle_alpha   90.00
_cell.angle_beta   90.00
_cell.angle_gamma   90.00
#
_symmetry.space_group_name_H-M   'P 1'
#
loop_
_entity.id
_entity.type
_entity.pdbx_description
1 polymer ?
#
loop_
_entity_poly.entity_id
_entity_poly.type
_entity_poly.pdbx_seq_one_letter_code
_entity_poly.pdbx_strand_id
1 'polypeptide(L)'
;CIRDRARAYRDSKEVHDSIMRVKYYEDLAKLKTQREVEKLEIQSKKLELEAEKSRVRILMLRGGFVLVLLLCAGLGIVAYARHRAGIRLKIAKEKAEEADHLKSAFLANMNHEIRTPLNAIVGFSQVIADEEDAETRHELSNIIQSNNELLQRLIEDVLDISKIESNTLTFVLANHEMKALMKDIYSIILLRMPENVELRLDDCQPFTLYTDRSRLTQVLTNLLTNAIKHTKKGYICFGYDVTEQEIRFYVTDTGEGIPDDQLERVFDRFVKLTQWTNGVGLGLAISKALVTKLGGRIEVTSQQGVGSTFSVIFPR
;
A
#
# COMPACT_ATOMS: atom_id res chain seq x y z
N CYS A 1 -65.10 -14.02 -121.48
CA CYS A 1 -63.66 -14.48 -121.36
C CYS A 1 -62.68 -13.36 -120.88
N ILE A 2 -62.77 -12.08 -121.36
CA ILE A 2 -61.90 -10.94 -120.93
C ILE A 2 -62.35 -10.40 -119.58
N ARG A 3 -63.68 -10.27 -119.35
CA ARG A 3 -64.25 -9.78 -118.07
C ARG A 3 -63.95 -10.67 -116.85
N ASP A 4 -63.90 -11.97 -117.09
CA ASP A 4 -63.63 -12.91 -116.01
C ASP A 4 -62.13 -12.89 -115.59
N ARG A 5 -61.19 -12.75 -116.53
CA ARG A 5 -59.78 -12.53 -116.26
C ARG A 5 -59.50 -11.26 -115.53
N ALA A 6 -60.19 -10.18 -115.90
CA ALA A 6 -60.02 -8.88 -115.22
C ALA A 6 -60.58 -8.91 -113.77
N ARG A 7 -61.66 -9.71 -113.53
CA ARG A 7 -62.19 -9.92 -112.13
C ARG A 7 -61.27 -10.77 -111.32
N ALA A 8 -60.77 -11.90 -111.85
CA ALA A 8 -59.82 -12.74 -111.16
C ALA A 8 -58.51 -12.03 -110.84
N TYR A 9 -58.06 -11.13 -111.70
CA TYR A 9 -56.84 -10.30 -111.44
C TYR A 9 -57.12 -9.26 -110.34
N ARG A 10 -58.32 -8.62 -110.28
CA ARG A 10 -58.68 -7.71 -109.22
C ARG A 10 -58.77 -8.43 -107.84
N ASP A 11 -59.47 -9.61 -107.89
CA ASP A 11 -59.64 -10.38 -106.66
C ASP A 11 -58.24 -10.91 -106.14
N SER A 12 -57.40 -11.34 -107.05
CA SER A 12 -56.04 -11.73 -106.72
C SER A 12 -55.15 -10.60 -106.15
N LYS A 13 -55.36 -9.39 -106.75
CA LYS A 13 -54.70 -8.15 -106.25
C LYS A 13 -55.18 -7.72 -104.88
N GLU A 14 -56.55 -7.75 -104.67
CA GLU A 14 -57.11 -7.44 -103.36
C GLU A 14 -56.66 -8.45 -102.26
N VAL A 15 -56.61 -9.74 -102.62
CA VAL A 15 -56.08 -10.72 -101.67
C VAL A 15 -54.60 -10.50 -101.41
N HIS A 16 -53.79 -10.21 -102.46
CA HIS A 16 -52.38 -9.91 -102.31
C HIS A 16 -52.17 -8.64 -101.42
N ASP A 17 -52.91 -7.57 -101.67
CA ASP A 17 -52.79 -6.34 -100.90
C ASP A 17 -53.28 -6.57 -99.43
N SER A 18 -54.29 -7.42 -99.23
CA SER A 18 -54.76 -7.82 -97.89
C SER A 18 -53.67 -8.61 -97.15
N ILE A 19 -53.00 -9.59 -97.82
CA ILE A 19 -51.91 -10.39 -97.22
C ILE A 19 -50.71 -9.46 -96.88
N MET A 20 -50.37 -8.54 -97.76
CA MET A 20 -49.26 -7.60 -97.52
C MET A 20 -49.60 -6.65 -96.36
N ARG A 21 -50.87 -6.18 -96.22
CA ARG A 21 -51.31 -5.39 -95.07
C ARG A 21 -51.17 -6.17 -93.74
N VAL A 22 -51.70 -7.41 -93.75
CA VAL A 22 -51.53 -8.28 -92.52
C VAL A 22 -50.08 -8.48 -92.11
N LYS A 23 -49.24 -8.80 -93.12
CA LYS A 23 -47.84 -8.96 -92.89
C LYS A 23 -47.17 -7.67 -92.39
N TYR A 24 -47.54 -6.51 -92.94
CA TYR A 24 -47.07 -5.22 -92.48
C TYR A 24 -47.42 -4.93 -91.01
N TYR A 25 -48.71 -5.23 -90.64
CA TYR A 25 -49.15 -5.06 -89.22
C TYR A 25 -48.48 -6.05 -88.29
N GLU A 26 -48.25 -7.28 -88.72
CA GLU A 26 -47.45 -8.26 -87.92
C GLU A 26 -46.02 -7.80 -87.72
N ASP A 27 -45.38 -7.30 -88.74
CA ASP A 27 -43.98 -6.82 -88.62
C ASP A 27 -43.90 -5.56 -87.74
N LEU A 28 -44.94 -4.64 -87.87
CA LEU A 28 -45.03 -3.46 -86.99
C LEU A 28 -45.32 -3.84 -85.57
N ALA A 29 -46.12 -4.89 -85.30
CA ALA A 29 -46.35 -5.40 -83.94
C ALA A 29 -45.08 -6.02 -83.36
N LYS A 30 -44.32 -6.80 -84.11
CA LYS A 30 -43.03 -7.37 -83.71
C LYS A 30 -42.01 -6.31 -83.37
N LEU A 31 -41.94 -5.23 -84.17
CA LEU A 31 -41.06 -4.11 -83.96
C LEU A 31 -41.40 -3.32 -82.71
N LYS A 32 -42.73 -3.14 -82.44
CA LYS A 32 -43.17 -2.50 -81.19
C LYS A 32 -42.87 -3.33 -79.95
N THR A 33 -43.12 -4.64 -79.99
CA THR A 33 -42.72 -5.53 -78.85
C THR A 33 -41.22 -5.60 -78.63
N GLN A 34 -40.48 -5.62 -79.73
CA GLN A 34 -38.98 -5.63 -79.62
C GLN A 34 -38.47 -4.35 -79.00
N ARG A 35 -39.02 -3.18 -79.32
CA ARG A 35 -38.67 -1.91 -78.67
C ARG A 35 -39.11 -1.83 -77.20
N GLU A 36 -40.22 -2.43 -76.86
CA GLU A 36 -40.69 -2.49 -75.47
C GLU A 36 -39.76 -3.41 -74.61
N VAL A 37 -39.36 -4.57 -75.16
CA VAL A 37 -38.40 -5.47 -74.50
C VAL A 37 -37.06 -4.77 -74.31
N GLU A 38 -36.53 -4.11 -75.36
CA GLU A 38 -35.27 -3.38 -75.27
C GLU A 38 -35.33 -2.24 -74.24
N LYS A 39 -36.47 -1.50 -74.15
CA LYS A 39 -36.65 -0.51 -73.08
C LYS A 39 -36.67 -1.10 -71.70
N LEU A 40 -37.32 -2.24 -71.49
CA LEU A 40 -37.38 -2.95 -70.24
C LEU A 40 -35.98 -3.50 -69.84
N GLU A 41 -35.20 -4.02 -70.80
CA GLU A 41 -33.82 -4.44 -70.52
C GLU A 41 -32.91 -3.28 -70.10
N ILE A 42 -33.02 -2.12 -70.77
CA ILE A 42 -32.28 -0.91 -70.41
C ILE A 42 -32.67 -0.45 -69.01
N GLN A 43 -33.98 -0.50 -68.69
CA GLN A 43 -34.49 -0.08 -67.41
C GLN A 43 -34.07 -1.05 -66.29
N SER A 44 -34.08 -2.38 -66.55
CA SER A 44 -33.58 -3.36 -65.56
C SER A 44 -32.08 -3.19 -65.28
N LYS A 45 -31.26 -2.98 -66.32
CA LYS A 45 -29.82 -2.71 -66.17
C LYS A 45 -29.56 -1.41 -65.38
N LYS A 46 -30.35 -0.37 -65.60
CA LYS A 46 -30.23 0.86 -64.77
C LYS A 46 -30.56 0.63 -63.33
N LEU A 47 -31.62 -0.12 -63.01
CA LEU A 47 -32.00 -0.50 -61.65
C LEU A 47 -30.93 -1.35 -60.98
N GLU A 48 -30.35 -2.32 -61.66
CA GLU A 48 -29.24 -3.12 -61.15
C GLU A 48 -28.02 -2.27 -60.82
N LEU A 49 -27.64 -1.34 -61.72
CA LEU A 49 -26.52 -0.45 -61.50
C LEU A 49 -26.74 0.51 -60.29
N GLU A 50 -27.97 1.00 -60.13
CA GLU A 50 -28.34 1.83 -58.97
C GLU A 50 -28.34 1.02 -57.67
N ALA A 51 -28.81 -0.21 -57.70
CA ALA A 51 -28.77 -1.12 -56.57
C ALA A 51 -27.32 -1.44 -56.15
N GLU A 52 -26.45 -1.68 -57.17
CA GLU A 52 -25.02 -1.91 -56.88
C GLU A 52 -24.30 -0.70 -56.29
N LYS A 53 -24.56 0.50 -56.85
CA LYS A 53 -24.04 1.76 -56.26
C LYS A 53 -24.55 1.99 -54.81
N SER A 54 -25.83 1.66 -54.55
CA SER A 54 -26.35 1.80 -53.18
C SER A 54 -25.73 0.81 -52.21
N ARG A 55 -25.47 -0.45 -52.64
CA ARG A 55 -24.75 -1.45 -51.84
C ARG A 55 -23.32 -1.00 -51.46
N VAL A 56 -22.56 -0.51 -52.46
CA VAL A 56 -21.23 0.03 -52.23
C VAL A 56 -21.25 1.21 -51.25
N ARG A 57 -22.21 2.13 -51.40
CA ARG A 57 -22.35 3.25 -50.49
C ARG A 57 -22.65 2.81 -49.05
N ILE A 58 -23.54 1.82 -48.86
CA ILE A 58 -23.86 1.26 -47.53
C ILE A 58 -22.62 0.58 -46.93
N LEU A 59 -21.87 -0.17 -47.73
CA LEU A 59 -20.63 -0.81 -47.25
C LEU A 59 -19.58 0.22 -46.81
N MET A 60 -19.39 1.30 -47.58
CA MET A 60 -18.49 2.38 -47.20
C MET A 60 -18.92 3.11 -45.93
N LEU A 61 -20.22 3.37 -45.76
CA LEU A 61 -20.76 3.99 -44.55
C LEU A 61 -20.58 3.07 -43.34
N ARG A 62 -20.86 1.77 -43.47
CA ARG A 62 -20.62 0.78 -42.41
C ARG A 62 -19.16 0.69 -42.04
N GLY A 63 -18.27 0.63 -43.01
CA GLY A 63 -16.81 0.61 -42.80
C GLY A 63 -16.31 1.87 -42.07
N GLY A 64 -16.79 3.05 -42.50
CA GLY A 64 -16.48 4.32 -41.85
C GLY A 64 -16.99 4.38 -40.40
N PHE A 65 -18.20 3.87 -40.14
CA PHE A 65 -18.75 3.81 -38.79
C PHE A 65 -17.95 2.90 -37.87
N VAL A 66 -17.55 1.70 -38.35
CA VAL A 66 -16.70 0.78 -37.59
C VAL A 66 -15.35 1.44 -37.26
N LEU A 67 -14.74 2.13 -38.22
CA LEU A 67 -13.48 2.84 -38.00
C LEU A 67 -13.60 3.90 -36.89
N VAL A 68 -14.66 4.70 -36.92
CA VAL A 68 -14.92 5.71 -35.89
C VAL A 68 -15.10 5.06 -34.51
N LEU A 69 -15.84 3.96 -34.43
CA LEU A 69 -15.99 3.21 -33.17
C LEU A 69 -14.65 2.70 -32.61
N LEU A 70 -13.79 2.17 -33.47
CA LEU A 70 -12.46 1.71 -33.08
C LEU A 70 -11.57 2.85 -32.58
N LEU A 71 -11.62 4.00 -33.26
CA LEU A 71 -10.91 5.21 -32.81
C LEU A 71 -11.42 5.71 -31.45
N CYS A 72 -12.74 5.77 -31.27
CA CYS A 72 -13.34 6.15 -29.97
C CYS A 72 -12.94 5.17 -28.87
N ALA A 73 -13.00 3.87 -29.14
CA ALA A 73 -12.56 2.85 -28.19
C ALA A 73 -11.06 3.00 -27.83
N GLY A 74 -10.20 3.22 -28.82
CA GLY A 74 -8.79 3.46 -28.61
C GLY A 74 -8.51 4.70 -27.76
N LEU A 75 -9.18 5.82 -28.07
CA LEU A 75 -9.09 7.05 -27.27
C LEU A 75 -9.58 6.84 -25.84
N GLY A 76 -10.69 6.09 -25.67
CA GLY A 76 -11.23 5.73 -24.36
C GLY A 76 -10.24 4.91 -23.52
N ILE A 77 -9.57 3.92 -24.12
CA ILE A 77 -8.55 3.10 -23.45
C ILE A 77 -7.35 3.98 -23.03
N VAL A 78 -6.87 4.85 -23.91
CA VAL A 78 -5.76 5.76 -23.60
C VAL A 78 -6.14 6.74 -22.49
N ALA A 79 -7.34 7.32 -22.54
CA ALA A 79 -7.85 8.22 -21.52
C ALA A 79 -7.96 7.51 -20.15
N TYR A 80 -8.49 6.30 -20.14
CA TYR A 80 -8.60 5.47 -18.93
C TYR A 80 -7.22 5.12 -18.36
N ALA A 81 -6.27 4.71 -19.22
CA ALA A 81 -4.91 4.38 -18.80
C ALA A 81 -4.19 5.60 -18.19
N ARG A 82 -4.32 6.79 -18.81
CA ARG A 82 -3.77 8.05 -18.29
C ARG A 82 -4.41 8.44 -16.95
N HIS A 83 -5.72 8.32 -16.82
CA HIS A 83 -6.42 8.61 -15.57
C HIS A 83 -5.94 7.69 -14.44
N ARG A 84 -5.84 6.39 -14.70
CA ARG A 84 -5.35 5.41 -13.72
C ARG A 84 -3.88 5.62 -13.34
N ALA A 85 -3.03 5.99 -14.32
CA ALA A 85 -1.64 6.36 -14.07
C ALA A 85 -1.54 7.63 -13.20
N GLY A 86 -2.37 8.65 -13.47
CA GLY A 86 -2.44 9.87 -12.68
C GLY A 86 -2.80 9.62 -11.21
N ILE A 87 -3.81 8.75 -10.96
CA ILE A 87 -4.18 8.37 -9.57
C ILE A 87 -3.01 7.66 -8.86
N ARG A 88 -2.37 6.70 -9.54
CA ARG A 88 -1.21 5.99 -8.96
C ARG A 88 -0.05 6.94 -8.64
N LEU A 89 0.24 7.87 -9.55
CA LEU A 89 1.28 8.87 -9.36
C LEU A 89 0.96 9.79 -8.18
N LYS A 90 -0.30 10.22 -8.05
CA LYS A 90 -0.75 11.05 -6.93
C LYS A 90 -0.57 10.33 -5.60
N ILE A 91 -1.02 9.07 -5.49
CA ILE A 91 -0.86 8.25 -4.27
C ILE A 91 0.62 8.03 -3.95
N ALA A 92 1.46 7.75 -4.96
CA ALA A 92 2.90 7.59 -4.76
C ALA A 92 3.57 8.88 -4.29
N LYS A 93 3.16 10.03 -4.86
CA LYS A 93 3.64 11.35 -4.45
C LYS A 93 3.25 11.68 -3.00
N GLU A 94 1.98 11.50 -2.64
CA GLU A 94 1.50 11.74 -1.26
C GLU A 94 2.27 10.87 -0.26
N LYS A 95 2.49 9.59 -0.56
CA LYS A 95 3.32 8.70 0.29
C LYS A 95 4.77 9.15 0.39
N ALA A 96 5.36 9.63 -0.70
CA ALA A 96 6.73 10.14 -0.70
C ALA A 96 6.86 11.45 0.11
N GLU A 97 5.90 12.36 -0.03
CA GLU A 97 5.85 13.61 0.74
C GLU A 97 5.64 13.34 2.24
N GLU A 98 4.76 12.40 2.59
CA GLU A 98 4.56 11.97 3.97
C GLU A 98 5.83 11.35 4.56
N ALA A 99 6.52 10.47 3.82
CA ALA A 99 7.80 9.89 4.24
C ALA A 99 8.89 10.95 4.43
N ASP A 100 8.97 11.95 3.54
CA ASP A 100 9.94 13.05 3.65
C ASP A 100 9.63 13.96 4.84
N HIS A 101 8.35 14.26 5.07
CA HIS A 101 7.91 15.01 6.25
C HIS A 101 8.25 14.27 7.55
N LEU A 102 7.97 12.96 7.62
CA LEU A 102 8.31 12.13 8.77
C LEU A 102 9.83 12.09 9.00
N LYS A 103 10.64 11.99 7.94
CA LYS A 103 12.09 12.02 8.02
C LYS A 103 12.62 13.37 8.52
N SER A 104 12.04 14.47 8.06
CA SER A 104 12.42 15.81 8.47
C SER A 104 12.07 16.06 9.94
N ALA A 105 10.87 15.65 10.37
CA ALA A 105 10.45 15.69 11.77
C ALA A 105 11.35 14.81 12.66
N PHE A 106 11.76 13.62 12.16
CA PHE A 106 12.74 12.75 12.83
C PHE A 106 14.03 13.49 13.11
N LEU A 107 14.66 14.11 12.10
CA LEU A 107 15.93 14.80 12.26
C LEU A 107 15.82 16.01 13.20
N ALA A 108 14.71 16.75 13.11
CA ALA A 108 14.45 17.89 13.99
C ALA A 108 14.33 17.45 15.46
N ASN A 109 13.54 16.42 15.74
CA ASN A 109 13.36 15.87 17.07
C ASN A 109 14.67 15.29 17.63
N MET A 110 15.46 14.56 16.82
CA MET A 110 16.75 14.02 17.18
C MET A 110 17.73 15.12 17.58
N ASN A 111 17.80 16.19 16.78
CA ASN A 111 18.67 17.32 17.11
C ASN A 111 18.29 17.96 18.46
N HIS A 112 17.00 18.08 18.77
CA HIS A 112 16.54 18.60 20.04
C HIS A 112 16.90 17.67 21.21
N GLU A 113 16.62 16.37 21.07
CA GLU A 113 16.85 15.39 22.13
C GLU A 113 18.35 15.09 22.36
N ILE A 114 19.22 15.33 21.38
CA ILE A 114 20.69 15.30 21.54
C ILE A 114 21.19 16.58 22.20
N ARG A 115 20.67 17.74 21.85
CA ARG A 115 21.14 19.04 22.35
C ARG A 115 20.92 19.18 23.86
N THR A 116 19.81 18.69 24.38
CA THR A 116 19.45 18.84 25.81
C THR A 116 20.47 18.17 26.73
N PRO A 117 20.77 16.86 26.63
CA PRO A 117 21.80 16.22 27.46
C PRO A 117 23.21 16.77 27.18
N LEU A 118 23.53 17.12 25.93
CA LEU A 118 24.82 17.73 25.61
C LEU A 118 25.02 19.07 26.31
N ASN A 119 24.01 19.95 26.29
CA ASN A 119 24.07 21.22 27.01
C ASN A 119 24.17 21.03 28.53
N ALA A 120 23.49 20.02 29.09
CA ALA A 120 23.62 19.67 30.51
C ALA A 120 25.04 19.18 30.83
N ILE A 121 25.64 18.31 30.05
CA ILE A 121 27.02 17.84 30.21
C ILE A 121 27.98 19.05 30.18
N VAL A 122 27.90 19.90 29.15
CA VAL A 122 28.76 21.05 28.98
C VAL A 122 28.58 22.08 30.16
N GLY A 123 27.35 22.39 30.51
CA GLY A 123 27.05 23.34 31.57
C GLY A 123 27.53 22.86 32.94
N PHE A 124 27.22 21.62 33.31
CA PHE A 124 27.64 21.06 34.59
C PHE A 124 29.16 20.77 34.64
N SER A 125 29.80 20.46 33.48
CA SER A 125 31.26 20.37 33.44
C SER A 125 31.99 21.66 33.71
N GLN A 126 31.40 22.82 33.42
CA GLN A 126 31.96 24.11 33.77
C GLN A 126 31.78 24.43 35.26
N VAL A 127 30.62 24.11 35.81
CA VAL A 127 30.30 24.35 37.24
C VAL A 127 31.16 23.46 38.13
N ILE A 128 31.36 22.16 37.81
CA ILE A 128 32.13 21.22 38.63
C ILE A 128 33.61 21.59 38.73
N ALA A 129 34.12 22.36 37.75
CA ALA A 129 35.53 22.80 37.76
C ALA A 129 35.82 23.80 38.87
N ASP A 130 34.84 24.60 39.25
CA ASP A 130 34.95 25.66 40.26
C ASP A 130 34.30 25.28 41.60
N GLU A 131 33.71 24.07 41.71
CA GLU A 131 33.00 23.59 42.90
C GLU A 131 33.99 23.06 43.94
N GLU A 132 33.99 23.59 45.14
CA GLU A 132 34.84 23.16 46.23
C GLU A 132 34.21 22.09 47.13
N ASP A 133 32.85 22.09 47.22
CA ASP A 133 32.13 21.12 48.04
C ASP A 133 32.14 19.74 47.38
N ALA A 134 32.63 18.70 48.13
CA ALA A 134 32.79 17.37 47.64
C ALA A 134 31.45 16.66 47.35
N GLU A 135 30.41 16.95 48.13
CA GLU A 135 29.08 16.33 47.95
C GLU A 135 28.39 16.89 46.72
N THR A 136 28.40 18.20 46.57
CA THR A 136 27.87 18.90 45.37
C THR A 136 28.62 18.48 44.12
N ARG A 137 29.96 18.33 44.18
CA ARG A 137 30.78 17.82 43.06
C ARG A 137 30.38 16.41 42.66
N HIS A 138 30.09 15.55 43.64
CA HIS A 138 29.64 14.18 43.38
C HIS A 138 28.25 14.16 42.71
N GLU A 139 27.32 15.00 43.18
CA GLU A 139 25.99 15.14 42.54
C GLU A 139 26.10 15.63 41.10
N LEU A 140 26.91 16.65 40.80
CA LEU A 140 27.14 17.17 39.46
C LEU A 140 27.75 16.12 38.55
N SER A 141 28.72 15.33 39.09
CA SER A 141 29.31 14.19 38.36
C SER A 141 28.27 13.15 37.98
N ASN A 142 27.33 12.81 38.87
CA ASN A 142 26.26 11.86 38.63
C ASN A 142 25.28 12.39 37.55
N ILE A 143 24.99 13.72 37.55
CA ILE A 143 24.17 14.34 36.52
C ILE A 143 24.87 14.25 35.15
N ILE A 144 26.18 14.56 35.08
CA ILE A 144 26.97 14.44 33.84
C ILE A 144 26.93 13.01 33.33
N GLN A 145 27.20 12.03 34.22
CA GLN A 145 27.21 10.62 33.87
C GLN A 145 25.86 10.14 33.33
N SER A 146 24.76 10.51 33.99
CA SER A 146 23.40 10.15 33.57
C SER A 146 23.05 10.71 32.20
N ASN A 147 23.46 11.96 31.91
CA ASN A 147 23.25 12.59 30.61
C ASN A 147 24.12 11.97 29.51
N ASN A 148 25.34 11.54 29.84
CA ASN A 148 26.23 10.80 28.92
C ASN A 148 25.59 9.44 28.53
N GLU A 149 25.12 8.68 29.52
CA GLU A 149 24.41 7.40 29.27
C GLU A 149 23.11 7.60 28.45
N LEU A 150 22.39 8.68 28.66
CA LEU A 150 21.25 9.04 27.84
C LEU A 150 21.66 9.31 26.40
N LEU A 151 22.73 10.10 26.20
CA LEU A 151 23.24 10.41 24.86
C LEU A 151 23.72 9.17 24.11
N GLN A 152 24.44 8.27 24.78
CA GLN A 152 24.87 7.00 24.20
C GLN A 152 23.66 6.17 23.72
N ARG A 153 22.63 6.01 24.55
CA ARG A 153 21.39 5.31 24.17
C ARG A 153 20.71 5.94 22.97
N LEU A 154 20.67 7.29 22.91
CA LEU A 154 20.10 7.99 21.77
C LEU A 154 20.84 7.69 20.47
N ILE A 155 22.18 7.67 20.52
CA ILE A 155 23.02 7.36 19.36
C ILE A 155 22.79 5.90 18.91
N GLU A 156 22.74 4.95 19.85
CA GLU A 156 22.47 3.55 19.57
C GLU A 156 21.09 3.35 18.93
N ASP A 157 20.05 4.01 19.46
CA ASP A 157 18.69 3.98 18.92
C ASP A 157 18.64 4.49 17.46
N VAL A 158 19.35 5.59 17.17
CA VAL A 158 19.44 6.15 15.80
C VAL A 158 20.17 5.19 14.85
N LEU A 159 21.27 4.59 15.31
CA LEU A 159 22.01 3.63 14.52
C LEU A 159 21.17 2.36 14.26
N ASP A 160 20.44 1.88 15.26
CA ASP A 160 19.54 0.73 15.08
C ASP A 160 18.42 1.03 14.06
N ILE A 161 17.77 2.20 14.15
CA ILE A 161 16.77 2.62 13.15
C ILE A 161 17.40 2.68 11.75
N SER A 162 18.58 3.29 11.61
CA SER A 162 19.28 3.37 10.32
C SER A 162 19.58 1.99 9.74
N LYS A 163 20.05 1.04 10.56
CA LYS A 163 20.29 -0.36 10.14
C LYS A 163 19.02 -1.11 9.81
N ILE A 164 17.92 -0.84 10.52
CA ILE A 164 16.59 -1.43 10.24
C ILE A 164 16.05 -0.92 8.89
N GLU A 165 16.14 0.38 8.64
CA GLU A 165 15.65 1.02 7.39
C GLU A 165 16.47 0.60 6.16
N SER A 166 17.78 0.56 6.29
CA SER A 166 18.68 0.11 5.22
C SER A 166 18.67 -1.42 5.02
N ASN A 167 17.93 -2.15 5.85
CA ASN A 167 17.90 -3.62 5.87
C ASN A 167 19.30 -4.26 6.07
N THR A 168 20.21 -3.55 6.76
CA THR A 168 21.59 -3.99 7.03
C THR A 168 21.76 -4.57 8.44
N LEU A 169 20.68 -4.63 9.23
CA LEU A 169 20.73 -5.21 10.56
C LEU A 169 21.01 -6.71 10.48
N THR A 170 22.08 -7.16 11.09
CA THR A 170 22.46 -8.58 11.21
C THR A 170 22.08 -9.13 12.56
N PHE A 171 21.64 -10.39 12.60
CA PHE A 171 21.28 -11.12 13.81
C PHE A 171 22.23 -12.27 14.06
N VAL A 172 22.62 -12.47 15.30
CA VAL A 172 23.40 -13.62 15.73
C VAL A 172 22.44 -14.63 16.39
N LEU A 173 21.87 -15.49 15.55
CA LEU A 173 20.88 -16.47 16.00
C LEU A 173 21.57 -17.70 16.61
N ALA A 174 21.16 -18.08 17.82
CA ALA A 174 21.62 -19.28 18.52
C ALA A 174 20.51 -19.80 19.47
N ASN A 175 20.68 -21.00 19.95
CA ASN A 175 19.79 -21.58 20.97
C ASN A 175 20.13 -21.01 22.35
N HIS A 176 19.13 -20.37 22.98
CA HIS A 176 19.30 -19.78 24.31
C HIS A 176 18.22 -20.28 25.27
N GLU A 177 18.65 -20.56 26.49
CA GLU A 177 17.70 -20.90 27.58
C GLU A 177 17.02 -19.65 28.09
N MET A 178 15.69 -19.62 27.94
CA MET A 178 14.90 -18.41 28.24
C MET A 178 14.79 -18.15 29.75
N LYS A 179 14.70 -19.20 30.58
CA LYS A 179 14.64 -19.04 32.05
C LYS A 179 15.90 -18.35 32.59
N ALA A 180 17.09 -18.69 32.07
CA ALA A 180 18.35 -18.03 32.43
C ALA A 180 18.36 -16.57 31.97
N LEU A 181 17.92 -16.30 30.72
CA LEU A 181 17.83 -14.94 30.20
C LEU A 181 16.90 -14.06 31.08
N MET A 182 15.74 -14.57 31.49
CA MET A 182 14.82 -13.81 32.33
C MET A 182 15.37 -13.49 33.70
N LYS A 183 16.15 -14.41 34.29
CA LYS A 183 16.84 -14.17 35.57
C LYS A 183 17.93 -13.11 35.45
N ASP A 184 18.70 -13.10 34.34
CA ASP A 184 19.69 -12.08 34.09
C ASP A 184 19.05 -10.69 33.95
N ILE A 185 17.95 -10.60 33.17
CA ILE A 185 17.19 -9.37 33.04
C ILE A 185 16.63 -8.91 34.39
N TYR A 186 16.05 -9.83 35.18
CA TYR A 186 15.54 -9.54 36.51
C TYR A 186 16.59 -8.87 37.38
N SER A 187 17.82 -9.46 37.43
CA SER A 187 18.92 -8.95 38.25
C SER A 187 19.35 -7.54 37.85
N ILE A 188 19.36 -7.24 36.54
CA ILE A 188 19.72 -5.90 36.02
C ILE A 188 18.62 -4.88 36.32
N ILE A 189 17.36 -5.25 36.15
CA ILE A 189 16.23 -4.34 36.35
C ILE A 189 15.99 -4.06 37.82
N LEU A 190 16.20 -5.05 38.70
CA LEU A 190 16.02 -4.90 40.16
C LEU A 190 16.83 -3.72 40.73
N LEU A 191 18.03 -3.47 40.20
CA LEU A 191 18.91 -2.36 40.60
C LEU A 191 18.36 -0.98 40.24
N ARG A 192 17.37 -0.92 39.37
CA ARG A 192 16.75 0.32 38.85
C ARG A 192 15.35 0.56 39.37
N MET A 193 14.85 -0.35 40.23
CA MET A 193 13.48 -0.27 40.73
C MET A 193 13.32 0.86 41.74
N PRO A 194 12.25 1.68 41.61
CA PRO A 194 11.86 2.64 42.64
C PRO A 194 11.40 1.89 43.92
N GLU A 195 11.62 2.48 45.09
CA GLU A 195 11.26 1.88 46.39
C GLU A 195 9.79 1.47 46.53
N ASN A 196 8.90 2.18 45.82
CA ASN A 196 7.44 1.97 45.91
C ASN A 196 6.88 1.00 44.84
N VAL A 197 7.73 0.36 44.03
CA VAL A 197 7.33 -0.53 42.93
C VAL A 197 8.00 -1.88 43.11
N GLU A 198 7.20 -2.93 43.19
CA GLU A 198 7.68 -4.30 43.32
C GLU A 198 7.96 -4.90 41.92
N LEU A 199 9.14 -5.51 41.73
CA LEU A 199 9.44 -6.30 40.53
C LEU A 199 9.15 -7.77 40.78
N ARG A 200 8.34 -8.38 39.90
CA ARG A 200 7.98 -9.81 39.96
C ARG A 200 8.44 -10.50 38.69
N LEU A 201 9.13 -11.63 38.83
CA LEU A 201 9.42 -12.56 37.75
C LEU A 201 8.55 -13.80 37.96
N ASP A 202 7.69 -14.10 36.99
CA ASP A 202 6.85 -15.32 37.07
C ASP A 202 7.69 -16.58 36.90
N ASP A 203 7.23 -17.68 37.54
CA ASP A 203 7.94 -18.96 37.42
C ASP A 203 7.69 -19.60 36.05
N CYS A 204 8.59 -19.32 35.15
CA CYS A 204 8.53 -19.80 33.75
C CYS A 204 9.09 -21.23 33.64
N GLN A 205 8.46 -22.07 32.85
CA GLN A 205 8.96 -23.39 32.52
C GLN A 205 10.28 -23.28 31.71
N PRO A 206 11.25 -24.22 31.90
CA PRO A 206 12.45 -24.24 31.09
C PRO A 206 12.11 -24.35 29.59
N PHE A 207 12.64 -23.43 28.78
CA PHE A 207 12.42 -23.41 27.35
C PHE A 207 13.65 -22.87 26.62
N THR A 208 13.97 -23.46 25.46
CA THR A 208 15.05 -23.01 24.60
C THR A 208 14.48 -22.42 23.32
N LEU A 209 14.87 -21.17 23.01
CA LEU A 209 14.44 -20.46 21.82
C LEU A 209 15.66 -20.20 20.91
N TYR A 210 15.49 -20.47 19.61
CA TYR A 210 16.47 -20.09 18.58
C TYR A 210 16.24 -18.62 18.18
N THR A 211 17.07 -17.74 18.74
CA THR A 211 16.90 -16.28 18.60
C THR A 211 18.22 -15.55 18.79
N ASP A 212 18.23 -14.23 18.59
CA ASP A 212 19.32 -13.36 19.02
C ASP A 212 19.08 -12.89 20.47
N ARG A 213 19.90 -13.42 21.39
CA ARG A 213 19.82 -13.10 22.83
C ARG A 213 19.95 -11.60 23.09
N SER A 214 20.88 -10.92 22.43
CA SER A 214 21.15 -9.50 22.65
C SER A 214 19.95 -8.64 22.26
N ARG A 215 19.37 -8.92 21.09
CA ARG A 215 18.19 -8.19 20.57
C ARG A 215 16.93 -8.49 21.37
N LEU A 216 16.71 -9.73 21.79
CA LEU A 216 15.60 -10.07 22.67
C LEU A 216 15.75 -9.39 24.04
N THR A 217 16.97 -9.39 24.62
CA THR A 217 17.27 -8.65 25.86
C THR A 217 16.97 -7.16 25.70
N GLN A 218 17.41 -6.55 24.59
CA GLN A 218 17.13 -5.13 24.27
C GLN A 218 15.63 -4.84 24.25
N VAL A 219 14.83 -5.67 23.59
CA VAL A 219 13.37 -5.53 23.54
C VAL A 219 12.76 -5.62 24.95
N LEU A 220 13.06 -6.67 25.70
CA LEU A 220 12.48 -6.89 27.03
C LEU A 220 12.91 -5.80 28.03
N THR A 221 14.17 -5.40 28.01
CA THR A 221 14.69 -4.31 28.84
C THR A 221 14.01 -2.98 28.51
N ASN A 222 13.76 -2.72 27.23
CA ASN A 222 13.04 -1.53 26.82
C ASN A 222 11.58 -1.52 27.33
N LEU A 223 10.87 -2.65 27.24
CA LEU A 223 9.52 -2.78 27.79
C LEU A 223 9.49 -2.60 29.31
N LEU A 224 10.46 -3.20 30.03
CA LEU A 224 10.59 -3.08 31.50
C LEU A 224 10.94 -1.67 31.93
N THR A 225 11.86 -0.97 31.23
CA THR A 225 12.18 0.42 31.52
C THR A 225 11.02 1.37 31.26
N ASN A 226 10.20 1.08 30.24
CA ASN A 226 8.94 1.80 30.05
C ASN A 226 7.95 1.56 31.18
N ALA A 227 7.78 0.31 31.64
CA ALA A 227 6.94 -0.03 32.78
C ALA A 227 7.37 0.72 34.06
N ILE A 228 8.70 0.74 34.36
CA ILE A 228 9.26 1.49 35.50
C ILE A 228 8.93 2.97 35.42
N LYS A 229 9.07 3.56 34.24
CA LYS A 229 8.85 4.99 34.01
C LYS A 229 7.39 5.41 34.23
N HIS A 230 6.44 4.51 33.92
CA HIS A 230 5.00 4.80 33.99
C HIS A 230 4.31 4.22 35.23
N THR A 231 5.04 3.51 36.11
CA THR A 231 4.51 2.94 37.35
C THR A 231 5.11 3.68 38.55
N LYS A 232 4.32 4.49 39.24
CA LYS A 232 4.75 5.23 40.42
C LYS A 232 4.62 4.41 41.71
N LYS A 233 3.69 3.48 41.75
CA LYS A 233 3.38 2.61 42.89
C LYS A 233 2.68 1.34 42.39
N GLY A 234 2.94 0.21 43.01
CA GLY A 234 2.35 -1.07 42.69
C GLY A 234 3.40 -2.11 42.30
N TYR A 235 3.21 -2.78 41.17
CA TYR A 235 4.16 -3.81 40.73
C TYR A 235 4.34 -3.82 39.22
N ILE A 236 5.47 -4.40 38.81
CA ILE A 236 5.76 -4.77 37.43
C ILE A 236 6.02 -6.26 37.44
N CYS A 237 5.27 -7.00 36.63
CA CYS A 237 5.42 -8.44 36.47
C CYS A 237 5.83 -8.79 35.06
N PHE A 238 6.78 -9.71 34.90
CA PHE A 238 7.18 -10.18 33.59
C PHE A 238 7.53 -11.66 33.60
N GLY A 239 7.43 -12.29 32.44
CA GLY A 239 7.63 -13.71 32.28
C GLY A 239 7.45 -14.12 30.82
N TYR A 240 7.32 -15.44 30.62
CA TYR A 240 6.88 -15.99 29.33
C TYR A 240 6.02 -17.23 29.51
N ASP A 241 5.07 -17.39 28.59
CA ASP A 241 4.21 -18.57 28.45
C ASP A 241 4.59 -19.31 27.17
N VAL A 242 4.57 -20.63 27.21
CA VAL A 242 4.82 -21.50 26.06
C VAL A 242 3.58 -22.31 25.78
N THR A 243 3.05 -22.19 24.56
CA THR A 243 1.97 -23.01 24.05
C THR A 243 2.48 -23.98 22.97
N GLU A 244 1.60 -24.78 22.38
CA GLU A 244 1.96 -25.65 21.25
C GLU A 244 2.32 -24.86 19.97
N GLN A 245 1.78 -23.65 19.83
CA GLN A 245 1.88 -22.84 18.62
C GLN A 245 2.83 -21.66 18.74
N GLU A 246 2.99 -21.09 19.95
CA GLU A 246 3.75 -19.86 20.16
C GLU A 246 4.39 -19.77 21.54
N ILE A 247 5.45 -18.94 21.64
CA ILE A 247 5.98 -18.46 22.90
C ILE A 247 5.65 -16.98 23.03
N ARG A 248 5.10 -16.58 24.18
CA ARG A 248 4.69 -15.21 24.50
C ARG A 248 5.47 -14.70 25.70
N PHE A 249 6.36 -13.72 25.47
CA PHE A 249 6.96 -12.93 26.54
C PHE A 249 6.03 -11.77 26.87
N TYR A 250 5.87 -11.44 28.14
CA TYR A 250 5.01 -10.35 28.57
C TYR A 250 5.65 -9.51 29.68
N VAL A 251 5.29 -8.23 29.68
CA VAL A 251 5.60 -7.27 30.73
C VAL A 251 4.30 -6.57 31.07
N THR A 252 3.84 -6.76 32.32
CA THR A 252 2.62 -6.18 32.87
C THR A 252 2.99 -5.16 33.94
N ASP A 253 2.44 -3.98 33.87
CA ASP A 253 2.59 -2.93 34.86
C ASP A 253 1.23 -2.50 35.43
N THR A 254 1.25 -1.94 36.64
CA THR A 254 0.09 -1.33 37.30
C THR A 254 0.17 0.20 37.29
N GLY A 255 0.71 0.76 36.19
CA GLY A 255 0.92 2.17 36.02
C GLY A 255 -0.32 2.95 35.56
N GLU A 256 -0.07 4.09 34.95
CA GLU A 256 -1.15 4.99 34.50
C GLU A 256 -1.99 4.46 33.32
N GLY A 257 -1.53 3.39 32.66
CA GLY A 257 -2.21 2.83 31.49
C GLY A 257 -2.17 3.75 30.27
N ILE A 258 -2.72 3.28 29.16
CA ILE A 258 -2.72 3.95 27.87
C ILE A 258 -4.17 4.12 27.43
N PRO A 259 -4.60 5.34 27.02
CA PRO A 259 -5.92 5.57 26.44
C PRO A 259 -6.14 4.77 25.15
N ASP A 260 -7.37 4.30 24.91
CA ASP A 260 -7.72 3.42 23.77
C ASP A 260 -7.39 4.07 22.40
N ASP A 261 -7.58 5.38 22.28
CA ASP A 261 -7.28 6.15 21.05
C ASP A 261 -5.78 6.27 20.74
N GLN A 262 -4.91 5.86 21.67
CA GLN A 262 -3.47 5.92 21.54
C GLN A 262 -2.81 4.54 21.39
N LEU A 263 -3.53 3.45 21.62
CA LEU A 263 -3.00 2.08 21.58
C LEU A 263 -2.38 1.71 20.24
N GLU A 264 -2.96 2.13 19.13
CA GLU A 264 -2.41 1.85 17.80
C GLU A 264 -1.12 2.63 17.52
N ARG A 265 -0.98 3.82 18.14
CA ARG A 265 0.10 4.76 17.88
C ARG A 265 1.31 4.62 18.82
N VAL A 266 1.22 3.84 19.90
CA VAL A 266 2.35 3.71 20.87
C VAL A 266 3.62 3.13 20.28
N PHE A 267 3.50 2.41 19.15
CA PHE A 267 4.64 1.86 18.41
C PHE A 267 5.14 2.79 17.28
N ASP A 268 4.50 3.94 17.08
CA ASP A 268 4.96 4.93 16.12
C ASP A 268 6.20 5.64 16.65
N ARG A 269 7.06 6.10 15.75
CA ARG A 269 8.28 6.81 16.12
C ARG A 269 7.94 8.17 16.73
N PHE A 270 8.64 8.54 17.81
CA PHE A 270 8.49 9.84 18.51
C PHE A 270 7.14 10.07 19.18
N VAL A 271 6.31 9.05 19.28
CA VAL A 271 5.10 9.16 20.08
C VAL A 271 5.46 9.17 21.55
N LYS A 272 5.10 10.24 22.24
CA LYS A 272 5.15 10.39 23.70
C LYS A 272 3.71 10.56 24.17
N LEU A 273 3.26 9.70 25.06
CA LEU A 273 1.89 9.76 25.59
C LEU A 273 1.69 10.96 26.52
N THR A 274 2.77 11.43 27.12
CA THR A 274 2.77 12.63 27.98
C THR A 274 3.99 13.50 27.67
N GLN A 275 3.83 14.83 27.67
CA GLN A 275 4.91 15.80 27.40
C GLN A 275 6.02 15.79 28.50
N TRP A 276 5.73 15.22 29.66
CA TRP A 276 6.61 15.23 30.84
C TRP A 276 7.49 13.98 30.97
N THR A 277 7.37 13.03 30.05
CA THR A 277 8.16 11.78 30.13
C THR A 277 9.51 11.90 29.40
N ASN A 278 10.61 11.74 30.14
CA ASN A 278 11.96 11.65 29.56
C ASN A 278 12.09 10.48 28.58
N GLY A 279 12.55 10.74 27.36
CA GLY A 279 12.79 9.73 26.33
C GLY A 279 12.37 10.20 24.96
N VAL A 280 12.97 9.63 23.92
CA VAL A 280 12.84 10.05 22.52
C VAL A 280 11.58 9.52 21.84
N GLY A 281 10.91 8.52 22.43
CA GLY A 281 9.80 7.82 21.80
C GLY A 281 10.23 6.88 20.66
N LEU A 282 11.47 6.36 20.72
CA LEU A 282 11.99 5.42 19.73
C LEU A 282 11.97 3.97 20.20
N GLY A 283 12.04 3.74 21.50
CA GLY A 283 12.23 2.39 22.06
C GLY A 283 11.15 1.39 21.63
N LEU A 284 9.85 1.74 21.71
CA LEU A 284 8.77 0.84 21.30
C LEU A 284 8.76 0.60 19.78
N ALA A 285 9.09 1.62 18.97
CA ALA A 285 9.21 1.49 17.52
C ALA A 285 10.38 0.56 17.14
N ILE A 286 11.53 0.69 17.81
CA ILE A 286 12.68 -0.21 17.64
C ILE A 286 12.30 -1.63 18.07
N SER A 287 11.65 -1.78 19.23
CA SER A 287 11.19 -3.10 19.73
C SER A 287 10.28 -3.78 18.72
N LYS A 288 9.29 -3.09 18.17
CA LYS A 288 8.40 -3.62 17.13
C LYS A 288 9.18 -4.05 15.88
N ALA A 289 10.12 -3.23 15.43
CA ALA A 289 10.92 -3.53 14.25
C ALA A 289 11.85 -4.75 14.48
N LEU A 290 12.51 -4.84 15.63
CA LEU A 290 13.36 -5.98 16.00
C LEU A 290 12.56 -7.27 16.09
N VAL A 291 11.43 -7.25 16.80
CA VAL A 291 10.53 -8.42 16.93
C VAL A 291 10.04 -8.89 15.58
N THR A 292 9.59 -7.97 14.71
CA THR A 292 9.13 -8.30 13.35
C THR A 292 10.27 -8.93 12.52
N LYS A 293 11.47 -8.41 12.62
CA LYS A 293 12.65 -8.95 11.91
C LYS A 293 13.09 -10.33 12.44
N LEU A 294 12.83 -10.61 13.72
CA LEU A 294 13.05 -11.92 14.33
C LEU A 294 11.90 -12.91 14.04
N GLY A 295 10.89 -12.51 13.24
CA GLY A 295 9.77 -13.37 12.87
C GLY A 295 8.62 -13.40 13.87
N GLY A 296 8.59 -12.49 14.85
CA GLY A 296 7.53 -12.35 15.85
C GLY A 296 6.61 -11.16 15.60
N ARG A 297 5.71 -10.95 16.57
CA ARG A 297 4.82 -9.78 16.67
C ARG A 297 4.82 -9.22 18.08
N ILE A 298 4.53 -7.92 18.21
CA ILE A 298 4.37 -7.24 19.50
C ILE A 298 2.95 -6.69 19.60
N GLU A 299 2.33 -6.87 20.75
CA GLU A 299 0.97 -6.45 21.06
C GLU A 299 0.92 -5.69 22.38
N VAL A 300 -0.09 -4.85 22.56
CA VAL A 300 -0.34 -4.13 23.80
C VAL A 300 -1.81 -4.24 24.16
N THR A 301 -2.09 -4.51 25.43
CA THR A 301 -3.40 -4.35 26.06
C THR A 301 -3.26 -3.43 27.23
N SER A 302 -4.10 -2.42 27.35
CA SER A 302 -3.99 -1.44 28.43
C SER A 302 -5.37 -0.89 28.78
N GLN A 303 -5.50 -0.43 30.01
CA GLN A 303 -6.65 0.31 30.49
C GLN A 303 -6.14 1.51 31.29
N GLN A 304 -6.56 2.71 30.90
CA GLN A 304 -6.16 3.94 31.58
C GLN A 304 -6.53 3.90 33.08
N GLY A 305 -5.57 4.23 33.94
CA GLY A 305 -5.69 4.19 35.38
C GLY A 305 -5.54 2.79 36.02
N VAL A 306 -5.36 1.73 35.23
CA VAL A 306 -5.20 0.34 35.73
C VAL A 306 -3.81 -0.20 35.45
N GLY A 307 -3.26 0.03 34.23
CA GLY A 307 -1.95 -0.42 33.81
C GLY A 307 -1.92 -0.94 32.39
N SER A 308 -0.77 -1.49 31.97
CA SER A 308 -0.55 -2.00 30.63
C SER A 308 0.09 -3.38 30.63
N THR A 309 -0.15 -4.15 29.59
CA THR A 309 0.56 -5.40 29.29
C THR A 309 1.07 -5.36 27.87
N PHE A 310 2.39 -5.40 27.72
CA PHE A 310 3.06 -5.57 26.44
C PHE A 310 3.44 -7.03 26.24
N SER A 311 3.11 -7.58 25.08
CA SER A 311 3.38 -8.99 24.72
C SER A 311 4.23 -9.08 23.47
N VAL A 312 5.31 -9.87 23.52
CA VAL A 312 6.17 -10.20 22.38
C VAL A 312 5.96 -11.68 22.07
N ILE A 313 5.52 -11.99 20.88
CA ILE A 313 5.03 -13.31 20.51
C ILE A 313 5.84 -13.83 19.32
N PHE A 314 6.43 -15.02 19.47
CA PHE A 314 7.12 -15.73 18.39
C PHE A 314 6.39 -17.04 18.08
N PRO A 315 6.28 -17.43 16.81
CA PRO A 315 5.82 -18.76 16.45
C PRO A 315 6.83 -19.81 16.93
N ARG A 316 6.33 -20.97 17.30
CA ARG A 316 7.15 -22.09 17.78
C ARG A 316 7.69 -22.93 16.62
#